data_41f49440e8f83c9f0de2fb617479e584
#
_entry.id   41f49440e8f83c9f0de2fb617479e584
#
_cell.length_a   1.000
_cell.length_b   1.000
_cell.length_c   1.000
_cell.angle_alpha   90.00
_cell.angle_beta   90.00
_cell.angle_gamma   90.00
#
_symmetry.space_group_name_H-M   'P 1'
#
loop_
_entity.id
_entity.type
_entity.pdbx_description
1 polymer ?
#
loop_
_entity_poly.entity_id
_entity_poly.type
_entity_poly.pdbx_seq_one_letter_code
_entity_poly.pdbx_strand_id
1 'polypeptide(L)'
;MANTVPCFGRWEKLFDAQLKIDRVEFTGPDGKTETRPAFLHQPAEFSYDRHGYESLKPKGPPVTAVRFTPAKAGKYRYRALGGQNAAEEGELVCEASSHPGYVIVSARDSRYFALTGGASFCPIGVNLCWPETFALPSGKEFGASGARGTLGCGQYKRWLAELSRNGGNFIRIWAANGYFEAQTETAGKMDDLMFNKLDRVIELARENNVRVKLCMDYFRSFRSGAPMRRTLKHPDDGRSPKDMNEFFREKTWRDLWLKKLRAYEARYGGDPAVAVIELWNEINACEGDWEAKRDWTRDMLRELKPMFPRQLVVNSLGSYDSDWAKQHHVDFKMDEMPFQQVHRYLDQGAAYKICSDPVAFSIDATNVARRPDRPILLAETGGVNDNHTGPFRFYAADHRGIIFHDTTFPAFFAGAAGTGQIWHWDCYVDQKNLWPAFKPFADMLAGVQLDQEDFKPADLSNDKAWCLVLRGKKHVLVWARNKADRWDLVLRDGQEPPLLKNMSFDLAPLGLKGGTLTVSSQWPEMLTGAKLDAGQLSLPPFRYGLMAKIVLE
;
A
#
# COMPACT_ATOMS: atom_id res chain seq x y z
N MET A 1 30.80 -16.19 -9.51
CA MET A 1 30.06 -15.85 -8.28
C MET A 1 29.31 -17.10 -7.83
N ALA A 2 29.27 -17.37 -6.54
CA ALA A 2 28.55 -18.55 -6.05
C ALA A 2 27.06 -18.42 -6.44
N ASN A 3 26.51 -19.42 -7.12
CA ASN A 3 25.10 -19.50 -7.49
C ASN A 3 24.25 -19.82 -6.23
N THR A 4 24.40 -19.01 -5.17
CA THR A 4 23.73 -19.22 -3.89
C THR A 4 22.82 -18.04 -3.58
N VAL A 5 21.60 -18.32 -3.10
CA VAL A 5 20.61 -17.31 -2.73
C VAL A 5 19.81 -17.81 -1.52
N PRO A 6 19.46 -16.95 -0.55
CA PRO A 6 18.56 -17.37 0.54
C PRO A 6 17.13 -17.61 0.03
N CYS A 7 16.39 -18.47 0.71
CA CYS A 7 14.95 -18.63 0.45
C CYS A 7 14.26 -17.26 0.48
N PHE A 8 13.38 -17.01 -0.50
CA PHE A 8 12.70 -15.73 -0.75
C PHE A 8 13.63 -14.57 -1.14
N GLY A 9 14.93 -14.83 -1.34
CA GLY A 9 15.86 -13.89 -1.95
C GLY A 9 15.74 -13.88 -3.47
N ARG A 10 15.99 -12.74 -4.09
CA ARG A 10 15.99 -12.61 -5.55
C ARG A 10 17.29 -13.12 -6.13
N TRP A 11 17.23 -14.17 -6.94
CA TRP A 11 18.29 -14.56 -7.84
C TRP A 11 18.06 -13.91 -9.20
N GLU A 12 19.11 -13.31 -9.76
CA GLU A 12 19.08 -12.69 -11.08
C GLU A 12 20.24 -13.19 -11.91
N LYS A 13 19.97 -13.53 -13.17
CA LYS A 13 20.99 -13.92 -14.12
C LYS A 13 20.86 -13.10 -15.38
N LEU A 14 21.99 -12.57 -15.83
CA LEU A 14 22.15 -11.90 -17.12
C LEU A 14 22.73 -12.90 -18.11
N PHE A 15 22.17 -12.93 -19.32
CA PHE A 15 22.61 -13.80 -20.41
C PHE A 15 23.31 -12.98 -21.48
N ASP A 16 24.21 -13.64 -22.22
CA ASP A 16 24.81 -13.05 -23.41
C ASP A 16 23.71 -12.64 -24.40
N ALA A 17 23.83 -11.44 -24.99
CA ALA A 17 22.86 -10.93 -25.95
C ALA A 17 22.70 -11.81 -27.21
N GLN A 18 23.70 -12.64 -27.52
CA GLN A 18 23.65 -13.60 -28.64
C GLN A 18 22.72 -14.79 -28.33
N LEU A 19 22.50 -15.10 -27.06
CA LEU A 19 21.59 -16.14 -26.62
C LEU A 19 20.17 -15.57 -26.61
N LYS A 20 19.34 -15.96 -27.57
CA LYS A 20 17.93 -15.54 -27.66
C LYS A 20 17.09 -16.30 -26.63
N ILE A 21 17.22 -15.96 -25.36
CA ILE A 21 16.49 -16.61 -24.26
C ILE A 21 15.09 -15.99 -24.15
N ASP A 22 14.06 -16.84 -24.16
CA ASP A 22 12.66 -16.44 -24.00
C ASP A 22 12.17 -16.71 -22.57
N ARG A 23 12.66 -17.81 -21.97
CA ARG A 23 12.25 -18.25 -20.63
C ARG A 23 13.30 -19.13 -19.99
N VAL A 24 13.18 -19.28 -18.67
CA VAL A 24 14.02 -20.21 -17.91
C VAL A 24 13.13 -21.12 -17.06
N GLU A 25 13.38 -22.40 -17.13
CA GLU A 25 12.73 -23.44 -16.31
C GLU A 25 13.63 -23.73 -15.11
N PHE A 26 13.05 -23.70 -13.90
CA PHE A 26 13.74 -24.02 -12.65
C PHE A 26 13.10 -25.27 -12.03
N THR A 27 13.87 -26.35 -11.93
CA THR A 27 13.42 -27.58 -11.25
C THR A 27 13.99 -27.58 -9.82
N GLY A 28 13.09 -27.52 -8.85
CA GLY A 28 13.43 -27.43 -7.43
C GLY A 28 13.78 -28.77 -6.77
N PRO A 29 14.15 -28.74 -5.48
CA PRO A 29 14.53 -29.94 -4.70
C PRO A 29 13.36 -30.93 -4.53
N ASP A 30 12.12 -30.49 -4.74
CA ASP A 30 10.90 -31.33 -4.72
C ASP A 30 10.50 -31.86 -6.09
N GLY A 31 11.33 -31.69 -7.10
CA GLY A 31 11.09 -32.13 -8.48
C GLY A 31 10.08 -31.25 -9.26
N LYS A 32 9.51 -30.21 -8.64
CA LYS A 32 8.60 -29.30 -9.33
C LYS A 32 9.36 -28.31 -10.19
N THR A 33 8.82 -28.04 -11.36
CA THR A 33 9.37 -27.05 -12.29
C THR A 33 8.52 -25.79 -12.29
N GLU A 34 9.19 -24.65 -12.15
CA GLU A 34 8.63 -23.32 -12.32
C GLU A 34 9.29 -22.64 -13.52
N THR A 35 8.48 -22.04 -14.39
CA THR A 35 8.97 -21.31 -15.56
C THR A 35 8.90 -19.81 -15.30
N ARG A 36 10.00 -19.12 -15.54
CA ARG A 36 10.08 -17.65 -15.48
C ARG A 36 10.37 -17.09 -16.87
N PRO A 37 9.61 -16.09 -17.34
CA PRO A 37 9.92 -15.41 -18.58
C PRO A 37 11.22 -14.62 -18.45
N ALA A 38 12.00 -14.59 -19.51
CA ALA A 38 13.11 -13.68 -19.64
C ALA A 38 12.61 -12.30 -20.07
N PHE A 39 13.38 -11.27 -19.78
CA PHE A 39 13.06 -9.89 -20.14
C PHE A 39 14.31 -9.14 -20.60
N LEU A 40 14.11 -8.09 -21.36
CA LEU A 40 15.19 -7.18 -21.74
C LEU A 40 15.50 -6.27 -20.54
N HIS A 41 16.74 -6.21 -20.12
CA HIS A 41 17.25 -5.34 -19.07
C HIS A 41 18.24 -4.34 -19.67
N GLN A 42 17.98 -3.07 -19.50
CA GLN A 42 18.95 -2.00 -19.82
C GLN A 42 19.75 -1.69 -18.56
N PRO A 43 21.02 -2.12 -18.45
CA PRO A 43 21.86 -1.72 -17.34
C PRO A 43 21.96 -0.20 -17.25
N ALA A 44 21.95 0.33 -16.04
CA ALA A 44 21.91 1.77 -15.80
C ALA A 44 22.78 2.19 -14.62
N GLU A 45 23.15 3.46 -14.62
CA GLU A 45 23.88 4.10 -13.54
C GLU A 45 23.08 5.29 -13.01
N PHE A 46 22.86 5.30 -11.70
CA PHE A 46 22.31 6.44 -10.98
C PHE A 46 23.44 7.38 -10.57
N SER A 47 23.21 8.66 -10.75
CA SER A 47 24.08 9.71 -10.22
C SER A 47 23.24 10.81 -9.58
N TYR A 48 23.85 11.54 -8.64
CA TYR A 48 23.18 12.61 -7.90
C TYR A 48 24.06 13.85 -7.98
N ASP A 49 23.44 14.99 -8.23
CA ASP A 49 24.15 16.26 -8.24
C ASP A 49 24.41 16.78 -6.81
N ARG A 50 25.01 17.97 -6.67
CA ARG A 50 25.29 18.61 -5.39
C ARG A 50 24.04 18.93 -4.55
N HIS A 51 22.86 18.93 -5.17
CA HIS A 51 21.57 19.15 -4.53
C HIS A 51 20.82 17.84 -4.23
N GLY A 52 21.41 16.70 -4.60
CA GLY A 52 20.80 15.39 -4.47
C GLY A 52 19.81 15.04 -5.58
N TYR A 53 19.75 15.84 -6.66
CA TYR A 53 18.88 15.52 -7.79
C TYR A 53 19.41 14.34 -8.59
N GLU A 54 18.50 13.41 -8.85
CA GLU A 54 18.80 12.14 -9.50
C GLU A 54 18.92 12.29 -11.02
N SER A 55 19.89 11.59 -11.57
CA SER A 55 20.02 11.32 -13.00
C SER A 55 20.20 9.83 -13.24
N LEU A 56 19.57 9.31 -14.27
CA LEU A 56 19.66 7.92 -14.70
C LEU A 56 20.20 7.87 -16.13
N LYS A 57 21.29 7.11 -16.35
CA LYS A 57 21.90 6.95 -17.67
C LYS A 57 22.10 5.46 -17.98
N PRO A 58 21.95 5.04 -19.26
CA PRO A 58 22.25 3.68 -19.66
C PRO A 58 23.75 3.40 -19.50
N LYS A 59 24.09 2.16 -19.08
CA LYS A 59 25.44 1.65 -18.91
C LYS A 59 25.65 0.41 -19.77
N GLY A 60 26.14 0.59 -20.96
CA GLY A 60 26.31 -0.47 -21.95
C GLY A 60 25.01 -0.85 -22.69
N PRO A 61 25.05 -1.91 -23.51
CA PRO A 61 23.91 -2.37 -24.28
C PRO A 61 22.89 -3.09 -23.40
N PRO A 62 21.62 -3.18 -23.85
CA PRO A 62 20.62 -4.04 -23.22
C PRO A 62 21.06 -5.51 -23.24
N VAL A 63 20.70 -6.25 -22.18
CA VAL A 63 20.97 -7.68 -22.02
C VAL A 63 19.69 -8.43 -21.69
N THR A 64 19.65 -9.73 -21.99
CA THR A 64 18.55 -10.59 -21.55
C THR A 64 18.77 -10.97 -20.08
N ALA A 65 17.74 -10.84 -19.26
CA ALA A 65 17.76 -11.18 -17.84
C ALA A 65 16.60 -12.10 -17.46
N VAL A 66 16.78 -12.85 -16.39
CA VAL A 66 15.72 -13.59 -15.70
C VAL A 66 15.83 -13.35 -14.20
N ARG A 67 14.68 -13.27 -13.52
CA ARG A 67 14.58 -13.22 -12.05
C ARG A 67 13.83 -14.43 -11.53
N PHE A 68 14.36 -15.02 -10.48
CA PHE A 68 13.76 -16.14 -9.79
C PHE A 68 13.87 -15.96 -8.28
N THR A 69 12.86 -16.40 -7.56
CA THR A 69 12.83 -16.34 -6.10
C THR A 69 12.50 -17.72 -5.56
N PRO A 70 13.51 -18.54 -5.20
CA PRO A 70 13.27 -19.87 -4.68
C PRO A 70 12.66 -19.80 -3.27
N ALA A 71 11.60 -20.59 -3.03
CA ALA A 71 10.90 -20.61 -1.75
C ALA A 71 11.29 -21.80 -0.85
N LYS A 72 12.06 -22.76 -1.35
CA LYS A 72 12.48 -23.97 -0.62
C LYS A 72 14.01 -24.10 -0.63
N ALA A 73 14.59 -24.40 0.51
CA ALA A 73 16.01 -24.68 0.60
C ALA A 73 16.36 -25.95 -0.17
N GLY A 74 17.51 -25.93 -0.83
CA GLY A 74 18.04 -27.05 -1.60
C GLY A 74 18.60 -26.63 -2.95
N LYS A 75 18.93 -27.62 -3.75
CA LYS A 75 19.53 -27.44 -5.07
C LYS A 75 18.44 -27.32 -6.15
N TYR A 76 18.54 -26.29 -6.98
CA TYR A 76 17.73 -26.08 -8.17
C TYR A 76 18.58 -26.26 -9.40
N ARG A 77 18.00 -26.90 -10.43
CA ARG A 77 18.55 -26.88 -11.79
C ARG A 77 17.78 -25.91 -12.63
N TYR A 78 18.46 -25.16 -13.48
CA TYR A 78 17.79 -24.29 -14.44
C TYR A 78 18.18 -24.63 -15.88
N ARG A 79 17.24 -24.44 -16.79
CA ARG A 79 17.41 -24.53 -18.24
C ARG A 79 16.88 -23.24 -18.88
N ALA A 80 17.79 -22.50 -19.47
CA ALA A 80 17.44 -21.30 -20.25
C ALA A 80 17.13 -21.71 -21.68
N LEU A 81 15.95 -21.33 -22.17
CA LEU A 81 15.39 -21.79 -23.44
C LEU A 81 15.24 -20.62 -24.40
N GLY A 82 15.70 -20.84 -25.64
CA GLY A 82 15.39 -20.03 -26.81
C GLY A 82 14.55 -20.83 -27.79
N GLY A 83 13.25 -20.50 -27.91
CA GLY A 83 12.29 -21.36 -28.59
C GLY A 83 12.14 -22.71 -27.86
N GLN A 84 12.46 -23.82 -28.57
CA GLN A 84 12.38 -25.20 -28.02
C GLN A 84 13.75 -25.72 -27.54
N ASN A 85 14.84 -25.01 -27.80
CA ASN A 85 16.20 -25.48 -27.53
C ASN A 85 16.74 -24.92 -26.22
N ALA A 86 17.45 -25.77 -25.44
CA ALA A 86 18.25 -25.31 -24.32
C ALA A 86 19.48 -24.55 -24.86
N ALA A 87 19.59 -23.29 -24.49
CA ALA A 87 20.75 -22.46 -24.82
C ALA A 87 21.80 -22.45 -23.70
N GLU A 88 21.35 -22.62 -22.45
CA GLU A 88 22.23 -22.69 -21.29
C GLU A 88 21.54 -23.48 -20.16
N GLU A 89 22.31 -24.29 -19.44
CA GLU A 89 21.87 -25.02 -18.24
C GLU A 89 22.81 -24.72 -17.07
N GLY A 90 22.30 -24.86 -15.85
CA GLY A 90 23.10 -24.66 -14.67
C GLY A 90 22.35 -24.98 -13.39
N GLU A 91 22.98 -24.62 -12.29
CA GLU A 91 22.47 -24.91 -10.94
C GLU A 91 22.55 -23.66 -10.06
N LEU A 92 21.63 -23.58 -9.11
CA LEU A 92 21.70 -22.64 -7.99
C LEU A 92 21.38 -23.36 -6.68
N VAL A 93 21.93 -22.87 -5.58
CA VAL A 93 21.67 -23.37 -4.23
C VAL A 93 20.82 -22.36 -3.49
N CYS A 94 19.66 -22.79 -3.02
CA CYS A 94 18.82 -22.01 -2.12
C CYS A 94 19.13 -22.41 -0.67
N GLU A 95 19.58 -21.47 0.12
CA GLU A 95 19.83 -21.64 1.54
C GLU A 95 18.59 -21.29 2.36
N ALA A 96 18.39 -22.01 3.49
CA ALA A 96 17.32 -21.67 4.41
C ALA A 96 17.48 -20.23 4.93
N SER A 97 16.37 -19.52 5.08
CA SER A 97 16.36 -18.15 5.62
C SER A 97 15.23 -17.94 6.59
N SER A 98 15.35 -16.90 7.42
CA SER A 98 14.28 -16.43 8.31
C SER A 98 13.25 -15.53 7.61
N HIS A 99 13.35 -15.35 6.29
CA HIS A 99 12.42 -14.50 5.54
C HIS A 99 10.98 -15.07 5.63
N PRO A 100 10.00 -14.26 6.02
CA PRO A 100 8.65 -14.74 6.34
C PRO A 100 7.78 -15.10 5.12
N GLY A 101 8.27 -14.90 3.92
CA GLY A 101 7.59 -15.28 2.68
C GLY A 101 6.65 -14.21 2.11
N TYR A 102 5.61 -14.66 1.38
CA TYR A 102 4.64 -13.82 0.68
C TYR A 102 3.49 -13.42 1.58
N VAL A 103 2.89 -12.25 1.32
CA VAL A 103 1.63 -11.84 1.93
C VAL A 103 0.47 -12.60 1.27
N ILE A 104 -0.36 -13.21 2.08
CA ILE A 104 -1.55 -13.94 1.67
C ILE A 104 -2.76 -13.51 2.53
N VAL A 105 -3.97 -13.79 2.08
CA VAL A 105 -5.14 -13.80 2.96
C VAL A 105 -5.00 -14.99 3.92
N SER A 106 -5.20 -14.76 5.20
CA SER A 106 -5.04 -15.83 6.19
C SER A 106 -6.10 -16.93 6.02
N ALA A 107 -5.64 -18.19 6.07
CA ALA A 107 -6.54 -19.34 6.12
C ALA A 107 -7.18 -19.55 7.51
N ARG A 108 -6.64 -18.92 8.57
CA ARG A 108 -7.16 -19.02 9.95
C ARG A 108 -8.30 -18.06 10.22
N ASP A 109 -8.16 -16.83 9.72
CA ASP A 109 -9.22 -15.82 9.73
C ASP A 109 -9.07 -14.96 8.47
N SER A 110 -9.95 -15.19 7.53
CA SER A 110 -9.93 -14.55 6.21
C SER A 110 -10.10 -13.02 6.25
N ARG A 111 -10.45 -12.44 7.41
CA ARG A 111 -10.51 -10.99 7.59
C ARG A 111 -9.14 -10.32 7.72
N TYR A 112 -8.06 -11.11 7.85
CA TYR A 112 -6.69 -10.63 8.04
C TYR A 112 -5.74 -11.20 7.01
N PHE A 113 -4.56 -10.59 6.94
CA PHE A 113 -3.45 -11.12 6.15
C PHE A 113 -2.50 -11.94 7.03
N ALA A 114 -1.80 -12.85 6.37
CA ALA A 114 -0.71 -13.62 6.95
C ALA A 114 0.48 -13.65 5.98
N LEU A 115 1.62 -14.09 6.48
CA LEU A 115 2.80 -14.43 5.68
C LEU A 115 2.83 -15.95 5.46
N THR A 116 3.34 -16.41 4.33
CA THR A 116 3.40 -17.85 4.04
C THR A 116 4.22 -18.62 5.07
N GLY A 117 5.10 -17.97 5.83
CA GLY A 117 5.80 -18.51 7.00
C GLY A 117 4.94 -18.66 8.26
N GLY A 118 3.66 -18.26 8.22
CA GLY A 118 2.66 -18.52 9.26
C GLY A 118 2.39 -17.37 10.24
N ALA A 119 3.17 -16.30 10.24
CA ALA A 119 2.91 -15.11 11.06
C ALA A 119 1.78 -14.26 10.48
N SER A 120 1.00 -13.60 11.33
CA SER A 120 0.06 -12.56 10.90
C SER A 120 0.80 -11.38 10.26
N PHE A 121 0.15 -10.73 9.30
CA PHE A 121 0.67 -9.53 8.67
C PHE A 121 -0.37 -8.40 8.78
N CYS A 122 0.00 -7.32 9.43
CA CYS A 122 -0.79 -6.09 9.51
C CYS A 122 -0.13 -5.03 8.62
N PRO A 123 -0.74 -4.58 7.52
CA PRO A 123 -0.22 -3.45 6.75
C PRO A 123 -0.22 -2.18 7.59
N ILE A 124 0.97 -1.64 7.89
CA ILE A 124 1.19 -0.38 8.60
C ILE A 124 1.97 0.53 7.67
N GLY A 125 1.36 1.62 7.19
CA GLY A 125 2.09 2.44 6.25
C GLY A 125 1.31 3.57 5.61
N VAL A 126 1.85 4.07 4.50
CA VAL A 126 1.37 5.23 3.77
C VAL A 126 1.45 5.00 2.26
N ASN A 127 0.81 5.88 1.50
CA ASN A 127 1.09 5.98 0.08
C ASN A 127 2.46 6.66 -0.11
N LEU A 128 3.38 6.05 -0.88
CA LEU A 128 4.63 6.63 -1.35
C LEU A 128 4.66 6.52 -2.88
N CYS A 129 3.71 7.19 -3.54
CA CYS A 129 3.38 6.87 -4.91
C CYS A 129 4.44 7.32 -5.92
N TRP A 130 5.19 8.38 -5.64
CA TRP A 130 6.29 8.90 -6.46
C TRP A 130 7.21 9.80 -5.61
N PRO A 131 8.43 10.13 -6.07
CA PRO A 131 9.39 10.90 -5.27
C PRO A 131 9.21 12.42 -5.36
N GLU A 132 8.09 12.89 -5.86
CA GLU A 132 7.81 14.30 -5.97
C GLU A 132 7.16 14.85 -4.72
N THR A 133 7.34 16.14 -4.49
CA THR A 133 6.82 16.81 -3.31
C THR A 133 5.72 17.79 -3.69
N PHE A 134 4.56 17.63 -3.07
CA PHE A 134 3.61 18.72 -2.96
C PHE A 134 4.15 19.74 -1.95
N ALA A 135 4.14 21.01 -2.28
CA ALA A 135 4.35 22.05 -1.27
C ALA A 135 3.12 22.09 -0.34
N LEU A 136 3.35 22.24 0.97
CA LEU A 136 2.25 22.61 1.85
C LEU A 136 1.63 23.93 1.34
N PRO A 137 0.31 24.11 1.44
CA PRO A 137 -0.33 25.34 1.02
C PRO A 137 0.07 26.50 1.95
N SER A 138 1.28 27.01 1.74
CA SER A 138 1.71 28.32 2.23
C SER A 138 1.36 29.40 1.18
N GLY A 139 0.39 29.12 0.33
CA GLY A 139 -0.13 30.03 -0.69
C GLY A 139 0.53 30.01 -2.05
N LYS A 140 1.51 29.15 -2.31
CA LYS A 140 2.12 29.04 -3.65
C LYS A 140 2.56 27.63 -3.96
N GLU A 141 1.99 27.09 -5.03
CA GLU A 141 2.46 26.03 -5.93
C GLU A 141 2.25 24.57 -5.51
N PHE A 142 1.22 24.00 -6.10
CA PHE A 142 1.14 22.60 -6.46
C PHE A 142 2.18 22.31 -7.56
N GLY A 143 3.03 21.32 -7.37
CA GLY A 143 3.82 20.73 -8.45
C GLY A 143 4.98 21.56 -8.99
N ALA A 144 5.72 22.27 -8.15
CA ALA A 144 6.93 22.99 -8.55
C ALA A 144 8.15 22.11 -8.87
N SER A 145 7.99 20.77 -8.88
CA SER A 145 9.08 19.83 -9.06
C SER A 145 9.67 19.79 -10.48
N GLY A 146 8.89 20.13 -11.48
CA GLY A 146 9.31 20.00 -12.88
C GLY A 146 10.50 20.89 -13.32
N ALA A 147 10.81 21.95 -12.58
CA ALA A 147 11.85 22.92 -12.94
C ALA A 147 13.20 22.66 -12.30
N ARG A 148 13.30 21.83 -11.25
CA ARG A 148 14.54 21.67 -10.46
C ARG A 148 15.12 20.25 -10.44
N GLY A 149 14.47 19.27 -11.03
CA GLY A 149 14.85 17.86 -10.94
C GLY A 149 14.17 17.14 -9.76
N THR A 150 14.38 15.83 -9.64
CA THR A 150 13.81 14.98 -8.60
C THR A 150 14.89 14.40 -7.70
N LEU A 151 14.61 14.22 -6.41
CA LEU A 151 15.46 13.48 -5.48
C LEU A 151 15.35 11.96 -5.67
N GLY A 152 14.35 11.51 -6.40
CA GLY A 152 14.20 10.16 -6.89
C GLY A 152 14.33 9.06 -5.83
N CYS A 153 15.15 8.05 -6.11
CA CYS A 153 15.42 6.93 -5.20
C CYS A 153 16.06 7.37 -3.88
N GLY A 154 16.72 8.55 -3.83
CA GLY A 154 17.27 9.12 -2.60
C GLY A 154 16.19 9.43 -1.57
N GLN A 155 15.03 9.94 -2.00
CA GLN A 155 13.88 10.14 -1.12
C GLN A 155 13.33 8.80 -0.59
N TYR A 156 13.14 7.82 -1.46
CA TYR A 156 12.67 6.49 -1.05
C TYR A 156 13.60 5.82 -0.04
N LYS A 157 14.92 5.96 -0.21
CA LYS A 157 15.89 5.45 0.77
C LYS A 157 15.63 6.00 2.17
N ARG A 158 15.38 7.30 2.28
CA ARG A 158 15.08 7.96 3.55
C ARG A 158 13.69 7.58 4.08
N TRP A 159 12.66 7.67 3.25
CA TRP A 159 11.28 7.38 3.66
C TRP A 159 11.08 5.95 4.14
N LEU A 160 11.65 4.97 3.43
CA LEU A 160 11.53 3.57 3.81
C LEU A 160 12.28 3.26 5.11
N ALA A 161 13.45 3.90 5.34
CA ALA A 161 14.17 3.77 6.59
C ALA A 161 13.40 4.39 7.77
N GLU A 162 12.80 5.59 7.58
CA GLU A 162 11.98 6.22 8.61
C GLU A 162 10.73 5.40 8.92
N LEU A 163 10.00 4.95 7.89
CA LEU A 163 8.81 4.12 8.06
C LEU A 163 9.14 2.83 8.82
N SER A 164 10.15 2.09 8.37
CA SER A 164 10.55 0.80 8.97
C SER A 164 11.02 0.96 10.41
N ARG A 165 11.83 1.96 10.71
CA ARG A 165 12.31 2.25 12.08
C ARG A 165 11.16 2.50 13.06
N ASN A 166 10.05 3.03 12.57
CA ASN A 166 8.85 3.29 13.36
C ASN A 166 7.78 2.18 13.25
N GLY A 167 8.16 1.00 12.76
CA GLY A 167 7.30 -0.19 12.71
C GLY A 167 6.37 -0.25 11.52
N GLY A 168 6.47 0.68 10.57
CA GLY A 168 5.76 0.58 9.29
C GLY A 168 6.39 -0.47 8.36
N ASN A 169 5.56 -1.11 7.54
CA ASN A 169 5.94 -2.29 6.76
C ASN A 169 5.24 -2.37 5.40
N PHE A 170 4.50 -1.33 5.01
CA PHE A 170 3.68 -1.36 3.80
C PHE A 170 3.62 0.00 3.12
N ILE A 171 3.77 0.01 1.79
CA ILE A 171 3.63 1.23 0.97
C ILE A 171 2.86 0.93 -0.31
N ARG A 172 2.38 1.99 -0.96
CA ARG A 172 1.82 1.94 -2.30
C ARG A 172 2.63 2.81 -3.25
N ILE A 173 2.88 2.31 -4.47
CA ILE A 173 3.60 2.99 -5.56
C ILE A 173 2.72 3.01 -6.80
N TRP A 174 2.73 4.12 -7.57
CA TRP A 174 2.07 4.20 -8.87
C TRP A 174 3.08 3.98 -10.00
N ALA A 175 3.05 2.78 -10.60
CA ALA A 175 3.94 2.41 -11.70
C ALA A 175 3.71 3.23 -12.98
N ALA A 176 2.53 3.79 -13.16
CA ALA A 176 2.20 4.63 -14.32
C ALA A 176 2.42 6.14 -14.07
N ASN A 177 2.97 6.54 -12.91
CA ASN A 177 3.39 7.92 -12.69
C ASN A 177 4.59 8.27 -13.58
N GLY A 178 4.71 9.53 -14.01
CA GLY A 178 5.78 9.98 -14.90
C GLY A 178 7.20 9.66 -14.44
N TYR A 179 7.44 9.51 -13.15
CA TYR A 179 8.74 9.08 -12.64
C TYR A 179 9.03 7.59 -12.89
N PHE A 180 8.00 6.71 -12.78
CA PHE A 180 8.13 5.26 -12.91
C PHE A 180 7.63 4.70 -14.24
N GLU A 181 6.85 5.48 -15.03
CA GLU A 181 6.20 4.96 -16.23
C GLU A 181 7.21 4.40 -17.21
N ALA A 182 7.22 3.09 -17.34
CA ALA A 182 8.05 2.38 -18.29
C ALA A 182 7.35 2.14 -19.63
N GLN A 183 6.00 2.26 -19.72
CA GLN A 183 5.32 2.14 -21.00
C GLN A 183 5.50 3.40 -21.83
N THR A 184 6.00 3.25 -23.06
CA THR A 184 6.10 4.34 -24.03
C THR A 184 4.71 4.77 -24.55
N GLU A 185 4.65 5.77 -25.42
CA GLU A 185 3.39 6.11 -26.11
C GLU A 185 2.82 4.97 -26.97
N THR A 186 3.65 4.00 -27.36
CA THR A 186 3.20 2.80 -28.05
C THR A 186 2.74 1.76 -27.03
N ALA A 187 1.48 1.34 -27.10
CA ALA A 187 0.88 0.37 -26.20
C ALA A 187 1.64 -0.95 -26.17
N GLY A 188 1.93 -1.45 -24.99
CA GLY A 188 2.68 -2.70 -24.79
C GLY A 188 4.17 -2.63 -25.18
N LYS A 189 4.71 -1.46 -25.52
CA LYS A 189 6.15 -1.22 -25.70
C LYS A 189 6.72 -0.55 -24.47
N MET A 190 7.78 -1.14 -23.91
CA MET A 190 8.41 -0.69 -22.69
C MET A 190 9.74 0.04 -22.98
N ASP A 191 10.06 1.01 -22.14
CA ASP A 191 11.39 1.58 -22.00
C ASP A 191 12.08 0.86 -20.83
N ASP A 192 13.01 -0.04 -21.17
CA ASP A 192 13.67 -0.88 -20.18
C ASP A 192 14.60 -0.09 -19.23
N LEU A 193 15.04 1.10 -19.63
CA LEU A 193 15.80 2.00 -18.75
C LEU A 193 14.97 2.46 -17.56
N MET A 194 13.69 2.77 -17.76
CA MET A 194 12.81 3.29 -16.72
C MET A 194 12.55 2.28 -15.60
N PHE A 195 12.58 0.98 -15.90
CA PHE A 195 12.41 -0.05 -14.86
C PHE A 195 13.49 0.01 -13.76
N ASN A 196 14.69 0.53 -14.04
CA ASN A 196 15.74 0.63 -13.03
C ASN A 196 15.33 1.46 -11.81
N LYS A 197 14.49 2.50 -12.00
CA LYS A 197 13.96 3.29 -10.87
C LYS A 197 13.08 2.46 -9.95
N LEU A 198 12.15 1.71 -10.54
CA LEU A 198 11.27 0.83 -9.77
C LEU A 198 12.06 -0.33 -9.14
N ASP A 199 13.02 -0.92 -9.87
CA ASP A 199 13.93 -1.94 -9.36
C ASP A 199 14.67 -1.47 -8.11
N ARG A 200 15.21 -0.25 -8.14
CA ARG A 200 15.93 0.32 -6.99
C ARG A 200 15.01 0.57 -5.80
N VAL A 201 13.80 1.07 -6.03
CA VAL A 201 12.84 1.30 -4.94
C VAL A 201 12.35 -0.02 -4.32
N ILE A 202 12.09 -1.06 -5.13
CA ILE A 202 11.74 -2.39 -4.62
C ILE A 202 12.90 -3.02 -3.85
N GLU A 203 14.14 -2.81 -4.27
CA GLU A 203 15.31 -3.25 -3.52
C GLU A 203 15.42 -2.56 -2.15
N LEU A 204 15.24 -1.24 -2.11
CA LEU A 204 15.17 -0.47 -0.86
C LEU A 204 14.02 -0.93 0.05
N ALA A 205 12.86 -1.26 -0.52
CA ALA A 205 11.75 -1.82 0.25
C ALA A 205 12.12 -3.18 0.86
N ARG A 206 12.82 -4.04 0.11
CA ARG A 206 13.32 -5.33 0.60
C ARG A 206 14.35 -5.16 1.72
N GLU A 207 15.32 -4.25 1.56
CA GLU A 207 16.32 -3.91 2.57
C GLU A 207 15.68 -3.45 3.89
N ASN A 208 14.51 -2.83 3.85
CA ASN A 208 13.76 -2.30 4.99
C ASN A 208 12.58 -3.19 5.44
N ASN A 209 12.43 -4.40 4.91
CA ASN A 209 11.31 -5.31 5.18
C ASN A 209 9.92 -4.69 4.91
N VAL A 210 9.82 -3.78 3.97
CA VAL A 210 8.59 -3.12 3.57
C VAL A 210 7.98 -3.84 2.36
N ARG A 211 6.66 -4.07 2.40
CA ARG A 211 5.88 -4.64 1.30
C ARG A 211 5.30 -3.54 0.43
N VAL A 212 5.25 -3.80 -0.86
CA VAL A 212 4.81 -2.83 -1.87
C VAL A 212 3.49 -3.27 -2.48
N LYS A 213 2.51 -2.38 -2.50
CA LYS A 213 1.35 -2.41 -3.39
C LYS A 213 1.69 -1.60 -4.64
N LEU A 214 1.75 -2.27 -5.79
CA LEU A 214 2.11 -1.66 -7.06
C LEU A 214 0.85 -1.38 -7.87
N CYS A 215 0.47 -0.12 -8.01
CA CYS A 215 -0.65 0.33 -8.82
C CYS A 215 -0.22 0.54 -10.26
N MET A 216 -0.86 -0.18 -11.20
CA MET A 216 -0.40 -0.31 -12.58
C MET A 216 -0.87 0.80 -13.49
N ASP A 217 -1.97 1.47 -13.14
CA ASP A 217 -2.51 2.60 -13.92
C ASP A 217 -3.31 3.56 -13.02
N TYR A 218 -3.61 4.76 -13.54
CA TYR A 218 -4.40 5.77 -12.84
C TYR A 218 -5.13 6.65 -13.85
N PHE A 219 -5.82 7.71 -13.40
CA PHE A 219 -6.64 8.61 -14.21
C PHE A 219 -6.12 8.81 -15.62
N ARG A 220 -6.97 8.54 -16.60
CA ARG A 220 -6.62 8.65 -18.02
C ARG A 220 -7.83 9.13 -18.83
N SER A 221 -7.57 9.93 -19.85
CA SER A 221 -8.51 10.24 -20.91
C SER A 221 -7.81 10.22 -22.26
N PHE A 222 -8.54 9.87 -23.29
CA PHE A 222 -8.09 9.94 -24.69
C PHE A 222 -8.72 11.12 -25.44
N ARG A 223 -9.72 11.78 -24.86
CA ARG A 223 -10.37 12.93 -25.50
C ARG A 223 -9.43 14.13 -25.59
N SER A 224 -9.51 14.84 -26.73
CA SER A 224 -8.77 16.09 -26.93
C SER A 224 -9.22 17.15 -25.90
N GLY A 225 -8.25 17.82 -25.28
CA GLY A 225 -8.50 18.87 -24.29
C GLY A 225 -8.93 18.38 -22.90
N ALA A 226 -9.11 17.07 -22.71
CA ALA A 226 -9.47 16.55 -21.39
C ALA A 226 -8.32 16.67 -20.40
N PRO A 227 -8.60 16.97 -19.12
CA PRO A 227 -7.64 16.78 -18.04
C PRO A 227 -7.12 15.33 -18.05
N MET A 228 -5.87 15.13 -17.68
CA MET A 228 -5.24 13.79 -17.63
C MET A 228 -5.21 13.05 -18.98
N ARG A 229 -5.27 13.80 -20.09
CA ARG A 229 -5.11 13.20 -21.42
C ARG A 229 -3.75 12.52 -21.53
N ARG A 230 -3.75 11.25 -21.98
CA ARG A 230 -2.55 10.50 -22.29
C ARG A 230 -2.57 10.00 -23.72
N THR A 231 -1.44 10.10 -24.37
CA THR A 231 -1.25 9.49 -25.70
C THR A 231 -0.98 7.99 -25.51
N LEU A 232 -1.71 7.18 -26.25
CA LEU A 232 -1.47 5.74 -26.36
C LEU A 232 -1.72 5.34 -27.81
N LYS A 233 -0.73 4.78 -28.49
CA LYS A 233 -0.77 4.42 -29.90
C LYS A 233 -0.74 2.90 -30.07
N HIS A 234 -1.56 2.39 -30.94
CA HIS A 234 -1.49 1.00 -31.36
C HIS A 234 -0.15 0.74 -32.08
N PRO A 235 0.54 -0.39 -31.82
CA PRO A 235 1.87 -0.65 -32.39
C PRO A 235 1.88 -0.78 -33.91
N ASP A 236 0.77 -1.25 -34.53
CA ASP A 236 0.77 -1.56 -35.96
C ASP A 236 0.28 -0.41 -36.84
N ASP A 237 -0.73 0.34 -36.40
CA ASP A 237 -1.38 1.37 -37.21
C ASP A 237 -1.31 2.80 -36.60
N GLY A 238 -0.74 2.93 -35.40
CA GLY A 238 -0.56 4.21 -34.72
C GLY A 238 -1.87 4.85 -34.22
N ARG A 239 -3.03 4.21 -34.37
CA ARG A 239 -4.28 4.74 -33.85
C ARG A 239 -4.30 4.80 -32.33
N SER A 240 -5.08 5.72 -31.76
CA SER A 240 -5.36 5.78 -30.33
C SER A 240 -6.76 5.28 -30.04
N PRO A 241 -7.08 4.85 -28.81
CA PRO A 241 -8.47 4.64 -28.43
C PRO A 241 -9.27 5.92 -28.63
N LYS A 242 -10.49 5.80 -29.09
CA LYS A 242 -11.43 6.91 -29.27
C LYS A 242 -11.77 7.55 -27.92
N ASP A 243 -12.03 6.71 -26.94
CA ASP A 243 -12.37 7.07 -25.56
C ASP A 243 -12.05 5.92 -24.59
N MET A 244 -12.36 6.10 -23.32
CA MET A 244 -12.11 5.06 -22.31
C MET A 244 -13.05 3.86 -22.43
N ASN A 245 -14.24 3.99 -23.03
CA ASN A 245 -15.12 2.86 -23.29
C ASN A 245 -14.51 1.91 -24.31
N GLU A 246 -13.94 2.44 -25.41
CA GLU A 246 -13.20 1.64 -26.37
C GLU A 246 -12.03 0.92 -25.73
N PHE A 247 -11.25 1.65 -24.91
CA PHE A 247 -10.11 1.07 -24.20
C PHE A 247 -10.52 -0.11 -23.30
N PHE A 248 -11.60 0.02 -22.57
CA PHE A 248 -12.06 -1.04 -21.67
C PHE A 248 -12.75 -2.21 -22.39
N ARG A 249 -13.45 -1.99 -23.50
CA ARG A 249 -14.27 -3.00 -24.17
C ARG A 249 -13.54 -3.75 -25.29
N GLU A 250 -12.68 -3.07 -26.04
CA GLU A 250 -12.02 -3.73 -27.18
C GLU A 250 -10.90 -4.67 -26.74
N LYS A 251 -10.96 -5.90 -27.28
CA LYS A 251 -9.97 -6.94 -27.02
C LYS A 251 -8.54 -6.48 -27.30
N THR A 252 -8.33 -5.73 -28.37
CA THR A 252 -7.02 -5.23 -28.78
C THR A 252 -6.35 -4.41 -27.68
N TRP A 253 -7.07 -3.45 -27.07
CA TRP A 253 -6.51 -2.61 -26.00
C TRP A 253 -6.31 -3.39 -24.72
N ARG A 254 -7.18 -4.34 -24.43
CA ARG A 254 -7.05 -5.26 -23.30
C ARG A 254 -5.81 -6.13 -23.43
N ASP A 255 -5.57 -6.72 -24.60
CA ASP A 255 -4.38 -7.55 -24.89
C ASP A 255 -3.09 -6.73 -24.79
N LEU A 256 -3.07 -5.49 -25.28
CA LEU A 256 -1.94 -4.58 -25.19
C LEU A 256 -1.68 -4.16 -23.73
N TRP A 257 -2.72 -3.95 -22.93
CA TRP A 257 -2.58 -3.70 -21.52
C TRP A 257 -2.03 -4.93 -20.78
N LEU A 258 -2.51 -6.13 -21.08
CA LEU A 258 -1.95 -7.38 -20.55
C LEU A 258 -0.49 -7.59 -20.98
N LYS A 259 -0.11 -7.16 -22.18
CA LYS A 259 1.29 -7.18 -22.63
C LYS A 259 2.18 -6.27 -21.76
N LYS A 260 1.69 -5.08 -21.36
CA LYS A 260 2.35 -4.25 -20.35
C LYS A 260 2.54 -5.06 -19.05
N LEU A 261 1.49 -5.70 -18.54
CA LEU A 261 1.55 -6.43 -17.27
C LEU A 261 2.52 -7.61 -17.30
N ARG A 262 2.67 -8.31 -18.44
CA ARG A 262 3.69 -9.37 -18.58
C ARG A 262 5.11 -8.85 -18.40
N ALA A 263 5.42 -7.61 -18.80
CA ALA A 263 6.72 -7.02 -18.55
C ALA A 263 6.99 -6.78 -17.06
N TYR A 264 5.95 -6.44 -16.29
CA TYR A 264 6.04 -6.32 -14.83
C TYR A 264 6.10 -7.69 -14.15
N GLU A 265 5.33 -8.66 -14.63
CA GLU A 265 5.35 -10.04 -14.13
C GLU A 265 6.74 -10.66 -14.27
N ALA A 266 7.37 -10.51 -15.43
CA ALA A 266 8.72 -11.04 -15.68
C ALA A 266 9.74 -10.54 -14.66
N ARG A 267 9.59 -9.29 -14.19
CA ARG A 267 10.50 -8.67 -13.23
C ARG A 267 10.10 -8.90 -11.77
N TYR A 268 8.80 -8.86 -11.46
CA TYR A 268 8.30 -8.75 -10.07
C TYR A 268 7.35 -9.87 -9.66
N GLY A 269 6.87 -10.70 -10.57
CA GLY A 269 5.86 -11.73 -10.31
C GLY A 269 6.27 -12.82 -9.31
N GLY A 270 7.56 -12.95 -9.00
CA GLY A 270 8.07 -13.84 -7.96
C GLY A 270 8.64 -13.11 -6.74
N ASP A 271 8.59 -11.79 -6.69
CA ASP A 271 9.26 -11.00 -5.65
C ASP A 271 8.35 -10.81 -4.41
N PRO A 272 8.74 -11.33 -3.21
CA PRO A 272 7.92 -11.18 -2.02
C PRO A 272 7.84 -9.73 -1.50
N ALA A 273 8.72 -8.83 -1.93
CA ALA A 273 8.59 -7.40 -1.60
C ALA A 273 7.37 -6.78 -2.30
N VAL A 274 7.00 -7.27 -3.50
CA VAL A 274 5.77 -6.85 -4.18
C VAL A 274 4.62 -7.75 -3.72
N ALA A 275 3.85 -7.27 -2.75
CA ALA A 275 2.77 -8.04 -2.13
C ALA A 275 1.45 -7.96 -2.90
N VAL A 276 1.18 -6.82 -3.52
CA VAL A 276 -0.11 -6.52 -4.16
C VAL A 276 0.12 -5.88 -5.53
N ILE A 277 -0.64 -6.35 -6.51
CA ILE A 277 -0.83 -5.70 -7.81
C ILE A 277 -2.21 -5.07 -7.81
N GLU A 278 -2.27 -3.76 -7.93
CA GLU A 278 -3.50 -3.00 -8.09
C GLU A 278 -3.64 -2.60 -9.56
N LEU A 279 -4.77 -2.95 -10.19
CA LEU A 279 -4.94 -2.73 -11.63
C LEU A 279 -4.94 -1.24 -11.96
N TRP A 280 -5.75 -0.48 -11.24
CA TRP A 280 -6.04 0.92 -11.54
C TRP A 280 -6.35 1.71 -10.27
N ASN A 281 -5.79 2.91 -10.14
CA ASN A 281 -6.20 3.82 -9.08
C ASN A 281 -7.55 4.46 -9.43
N GLU A 282 -8.55 4.26 -8.57
CA GLU A 282 -9.84 4.95 -8.65
C GLU A 282 -10.47 4.88 -10.05
N ILE A 283 -10.65 3.65 -10.54
CA ILE A 283 -11.11 3.42 -11.91
C ILE A 283 -12.44 4.13 -12.23
N ASN A 284 -13.30 4.37 -11.22
CA ASN A 284 -14.55 5.12 -11.37
C ASN A 284 -14.33 6.60 -11.75
N ALA A 285 -13.17 7.18 -11.42
CA ALA A 285 -12.83 8.55 -11.79
C ALA A 285 -12.38 8.69 -13.25
N CYS A 286 -12.16 7.59 -13.98
CA CYS A 286 -11.96 7.64 -15.42
C CYS A 286 -13.28 7.94 -16.15
N GLU A 287 -13.18 8.50 -17.35
CA GLU A 287 -14.31 8.61 -18.26
C GLU A 287 -14.89 7.25 -18.64
N GLY A 288 -16.12 7.23 -19.17
CA GLY A 288 -16.78 6.03 -19.68
C GLY A 288 -17.78 5.42 -18.71
N ASP A 289 -18.47 4.41 -19.21
CA ASP A 289 -19.60 3.76 -18.54
C ASP A 289 -19.12 2.95 -17.32
N TRP A 290 -19.95 2.94 -16.28
CA TRP A 290 -19.65 2.15 -15.08
C TRP A 290 -19.54 0.65 -15.38
N GLU A 291 -20.45 0.12 -16.19
CA GLU A 291 -20.45 -1.29 -16.58
C GLU A 291 -19.16 -1.70 -17.30
N ALA A 292 -18.66 -0.83 -18.22
CA ALA A 292 -17.40 -1.09 -18.92
C ALA A 292 -16.21 -1.21 -17.96
N LYS A 293 -16.12 -0.31 -16.97
CA LYS A 293 -15.08 -0.31 -15.94
C LYS A 293 -15.17 -1.53 -15.03
N ARG A 294 -16.40 -1.86 -14.59
CA ARG A 294 -16.68 -3.00 -13.72
C ARG A 294 -16.35 -4.32 -14.41
N ASP A 295 -16.81 -4.51 -15.63
CA ASP A 295 -16.63 -5.76 -16.38
C ASP A 295 -15.17 -5.93 -16.80
N TRP A 296 -14.51 -4.85 -17.25
CA TRP A 296 -13.06 -4.85 -17.49
C TRP A 296 -12.28 -5.24 -16.23
N THR A 297 -12.63 -4.67 -15.07
CA THR A 297 -11.98 -5.01 -13.81
C THR A 297 -12.09 -6.50 -13.51
N ARG A 298 -13.30 -7.07 -13.62
CA ARG A 298 -13.54 -8.50 -13.37
C ARG A 298 -12.71 -9.38 -14.30
N ASP A 299 -12.70 -9.06 -15.58
CA ASP A 299 -11.96 -9.82 -16.57
C ASP A 299 -10.45 -9.73 -16.32
N MET A 300 -9.93 -8.54 -16.06
CA MET A 300 -8.49 -8.37 -15.78
C MET A 300 -8.06 -9.06 -14.47
N LEU A 301 -8.90 -9.07 -13.43
CA LEU A 301 -8.62 -9.83 -12.21
C LEU A 301 -8.48 -11.34 -12.51
N ARG A 302 -9.32 -11.89 -13.37
CA ARG A 302 -9.25 -13.30 -13.80
C ARG A 302 -8.00 -13.61 -14.61
N GLU A 303 -7.63 -12.73 -15.53
CA GLU A 303 -6.42 -12.86 -16.37
C GLU A 303 -5.13 -12.72 -15.54
N LEU A 304 -5.11 -11.82 -14.55
CA LEU A 304 -3.91 -11.55 -13.77
C LEU A 304 -3.68 -12.54 -12.62
N LYS A 305 -4.71 -13.21 -12.13
CA LYS A 305 -4.56 -14.21 -11.06
C LYS A 305 -3.55 -15.32 -11.40
N PRO A 306 -3.58 -15.96 -12.59
CA PRO A 306 -2.55 -16.91 -12.98
C PRO A 306 -1.21 -16.25 -13.34
N MET A 307 -1.21 -14.99 -13.79
CA MET A 307 0.01 -14.24 -14.11
C MET A 307 0.80 -13.87 -12.84
N PHE A 308 0.11 -13.53 -11.76
CA PHE A 308 0.68 -13.15 -10.46
C PHE A 308 0.23 -14.10 -9.34
N PRO A 309 0.60 -15.39 -9.39
CA PRO A 309 0.05 -16.41 -8.48
C PRO A 309 0.48 -16.21 -7.01
N ARG A 310 1.49 -15.39 -6.75
CA ARG A 310 2.07 -15.12 -5.42
C ARG A 310 1.71 -13.75 -4.87
N GLN A 311 1.16 -12.87 -5.70
CA GLN A 311 0.70 -11.54 -5.31
C GLN A 311 -0.82 -11.51 -5.17
N LEU A 312 -1.32 -10.65 -4.30
CA LEU A 312 -2.74 -10.32 -4.24
C LEU A 312 -3.07 -9.34 -5.36
N VAL A 313 -4.09 -9.64 -6.17
CA VAL A 313 -4.48 -8.78 -7.30
C VAL A 313 -5.82 -8.12 -6.99
N VAL A 314 -5.87 -6.79 -7.03
CA VAL A 314 -7.04 -5.97 -6.64
C VAL A 314 -7.24 -4.79 -7.58
N ASN A 315 -8.35 -4.10 -7.41
CA ASN A 315 -8.60 -2.79 -8.02
C ASN A 315 -9.19 -1.82 -6.99
N SER A 316 -9.21 -0.51 -7.26
CA SER A 316 -9.76 0.49 -6.35
C SER A 316 -10.79 1.40 -6.99
N LEU A 317 -11.65 1.94 -6.11
CA LEU A 317 -12.53 3.07 -6.39
C LEU A 317 -12.11 4.26 -5.55
N GLY A 318 -12.38 5.46 -6.08
CA GLY A 318 -12.21 6.72 -5.37
C GLY A 318 -13.18 6.89 -4.22
N SER A 319 -13.03 7.98 -3.49
CA SER A 319 -13.91 8.35 -2.39
C SER A 319 -15.37 8.35 -2.83
N TYR A 320 -16.25 7.99 -1.92
CA TYR A 320 -17.68 8.22 -2.09
C TYR A 320 -18.14 9.34 -1.15
N ASP A 321 -18.73 10.34 -1.72
CA ASP A 321 -19.25 11.54 -1.05
C ASP A 321 -20.71 11.79 -1.40
N SER A 322 -21.35 10.83 -2.06
CA SER A 322 -22.75 10.83 -2.50
C SER A 322 -23.30 9.41 -2.53
N ASP A 323 -24.63 9.27 -2.54
CA ASP A 323 -25.31 7.96 -2.61
C ASP A 323 -24.97 7.21 -3.89
N TRP A 324 -24.85 7.92 -5.01
CA TRP A 324 -24.45 7.34 -6.28
C TRP A 324 -23.04 6.73 -6.22
N ALA A 325 -22.07 7.45 -5.70
CA ALA A 325 -20.71 6.95 -5.53
C ALA A 325 -20.64 5.79 -4.53
N LYS A 326 -21.46 5.85 -3.46
CA LYS A 326 -21.56 4.76 -2.47
C LYS A 326 -22.11 3.48 -3.09
N GLN A 327 -23.09 3.56 -4.00
CA GLN A 327 -23.62 2.39 -4.69
C GLN A 327 -22.54 1.67 -5.51
N HIS A 328 -21.64 2.40 -6.16
CA HIS A 328 -20.50 1.80 -6.86
C HIS A 328 -19.64 0.95 -5.92
N HIS A 329 -19.39 1.39 -4.69
CA HIS A 329 -18.64 0.57 -3.72
C HIS A 329 -19.37 -0.71 -3.32
N VAL A 330 -20.71 -0.69 -3.28
CA VAL A 330 -21.50 -1.91 -3.05
C VAL A 330 -21.37 -2.87 -4.23
N ASP A 331 -21.52 -2.36 -5.45
CA ASP A 331 -21.46 -3.15 -6.69
C ASP A 331 -20.04 -3.68 -7.01
N PHE A 332 -19.01 -3.08 -6.42
CA PHE A 332 -17.60 -3.42 -6.65
C PHE A 332 -17.07 -4.51 -5.70
N LYS A 333 -17.92 -5.09 -4.85
CA LYS A 333 -17.55 -6.20 -3.95
C LYS A 333 -17.41 -7.53 -4.70
N MET A 334 -16.46 -7.57 -5.65
CA MET A 334 -16.25 -8.70 -6.56
C MET A 334 -15.62 -9.90 -5.84
N ASP A 335 -16.02 -11.12 -6.24
CA ASP A 335 -15.47 -12.37 -5.70
C ASP A 335 -14.01 -12.59 -6.12
N GLU A 336 -13.62 -12.04 -7.25
CA GLU A 336 -12.27 -12.12 -7.78
C GLU A 336 -11.24 -11.34 -6.95
N MET A 337 -11.65 -10.34 -6.17
CA MET A 337 -10.74 -9.56 -5.32
C MET A 337 -10.44 -10.30 -4.01
N PRO A 338 -9.19 -10.62 -3.70
CA PRO A 338 -8.82 -11.30 -2.45
C PRO A 338 -9.04 -10.45 -1.20
N PHE A 339 -9.08 -9.13 -1.32
CA PHE A 339 -9.44 -8.20 -0.25
C PHE A 339 -10.15 -6.97 -0.81
N GLN A 340 -10.85 -6.25 0.05
CA GLN A 340 -11.51 -5.00 -0.30
C GLN A 340 -10.63 -3.80 0.07
N GLN A 341 -10.80 -2.71 -0.64
CA GLN A 341 -10.18 -1.44 -0.27
C GLN A 341 -11.12 -0.27 -0.56
N VAL A 342 -10.96 0.80 0.21
CA VAL A 342 -11.76 2.00 0.14
C VAL A 342 -10.87 3.23 0.31
N HIS A 343 -11.21 4.32 -0.36
CA HIS A 343 -10.60 5.63 -0.19
C HIS A 343 -11.60 6.57 0.48
N ARG A 344 -11.16 7.37 1.43
CA ARG A 344 -11.98 8.37 2.10
C ARG A 344 -11.13 9.46 2.72
N TYR A 345 -11.59 10.69 2.62
CA TYR A 345 -10.83 11.86 3.04
C TYR A 345 -11.63 12.78 3.95
N LEU A 346 -10.93 13.50 4.82
CA LEU A 346 -11.41 14.74 5.40
C LEU A 346 -11.60 15.74 4.27
N ASP A 347 -12.86 16.01 3.94
CA ASP A 347 -13.26 16.84 2.81
C ASP A 347 -14.45 17.71 3.19
N GLN A 348 -14.21 19.02 3.29
CA GLN A 348 -15.24 19.99 3.65
C GLN A 348 -16.16 20.32 2.48
N GLY A 349 -15.74 20.05 1.24
CA GLY A 349 -16.54 20.21 0.03
C GLY A 349 -17.47 19.04 -0.27
N ALA A 350 -17.30 17.91 0.42
CA ALA A 350 -18.12 16.72 0.22
C ALA A 350 -19.60 16.94 0.61
N ALA A 351 -20.51 16.33 -0.15
CA ALA A 351 -21.94 16.37 0.17
C ALA A 351 -22.27 15.66 1.49
N TYR A 352 -21.52 14.61 1.84
CA TYR A 352 -21.68 13.91 3.09
C TYR A 352 -20.99 14.64 4.24
N LYS A 353 -21.79 15.10 5.23
CA LYS A 353 -21.30 15.78 6.44
C LYS A 353 -20.28 14.96 7.23
N ILE A 354 -20.39 13.63 7.20
CA ILE A 354 -19.46 12.72 7.88
C ILE A 354 -18.01 12.91 7.41
N CYS A 355 -17.79 13.40 6.18
CA CYS A 355 -16.44 13.71 5.68
C CYS A 355 -15.71 14.81 6.46
N SER A 356 -16.39 15.55 7.33
CA SER A 356 -15.78 16.53 8.25
C SER A 356 -15.30 15.92 9.56
N ASP A 357 -15.61 14.64 9.83
CA ASP A 357 -15.17 13.92 11.03
C ASP A 357 -14.29 12.72 10.66
N PRO A 358 -12.94 12.86 10.78
CA PRO A 358 -11.99 11.83 10.36
C PRO A 358 -12.19 10.47 11.04
N VAL A 359 -12.53 10.46 12.31
CA VAL A 359 -12.79 9.21 13.05
C VAL A 359 -14.05 8.53 12.53
N ALA A 360 -15.13 9.29 12.42
CA ALA A 360 -16.43 8.77 11.98
C ALA A 360 -16.37 8.27 10.54
N PHE A 361 -15.76 9.02 9.61
CA PHE A 361 -15.70 8.57 8.22
C PHE A 361 -14.79 7.36 8.02
N SER A 362 -13.72 7.23 8.82
CA SER A 362 -12.83 6.06 8.73
C SER A 362 -13.55 4.77 9.13
N ILE A 363 -14.39 4.85 10.16
CA ILE A 363 -15.25 3.75 10.60
C ILE A 363 -16.32 3.43 9.54
N ASP A 364 -17.04 4.45 9.05
CA ASP A 364 -18.08 4.31 8.03
C ASP A 364 -17.52 3.70 6.74
N ALA A 365 -16.41 4.23 6.22
CA ALA A 365 -15.77 3.73 5.01
C ALA A 365 -15.38 2.25 5.13
N THR A 366 -14.80 1.86 6.27
CA THR A 366 -14.46 0.48 6.55
C THR A 366 -15.70 -0.42 6.52
N ASN A 367 -16.80 0.02 7.13
CA ASN A 367 -18.05 -0.74 7.18
C ASN A 367 -18.75 -0.85 5.83
N VAL A 368 -18.79 0.23 5.04
CA VAL A 368 -19.41 0.25 3.70
C VAL A 368 -18.71 -0.71 2.74
N ALA A 369 -17.39 -0.70 2.71
CA ALA A 369 -16.62 -1.54 1.79
C ALA A 369 -16.42 -2.98 2.28
N ARG A 370 -16.73 -3.27 3.55
CA ARG A 370 -16.49 -4.57 4.18
C ARG A 370 -17.20 -5.72 3.48
N ARG A 371 -16.48 -6.83 3.37
CA ARG A 371 -17.02 -8.18 3.21
C ARG A 371 -16.60 -9.03 4.41
N PRO A 372 -17.49 -9.90 4.93
CA PRO A 372 -17.19 -10.68 6.15
C PRO A 372 -16.13 -11.77 5.92
N ASP A 373 -15.92 -12.17 4.67
CA ASP A 373 -15.09 -13.29 4.24
C ASP A 373 -13.68 -12.89 3.76
N ARG A 374 -13.29 -11.60 3.89
CA ARG A 374 -11.98 -11.13 3.40
C ARG A 374 -11.52 -9.84 4.08
N PRO A 375 -10.21 -9.51 3.98
CA PRO A 375 -9.67 -8.28 4.56
C PRO A 375 -10.27 -7.03 3.92
N ILE A 376 -10.29 -5.93 4.67
CA ILE A 376 -10.60 -4.57 4.20
C ILE A 376 -9.46 -3.63 4.59
N LEU A 377 -9.06 -2.71 3.70
CA LEU A 377 -8.11 -1.63 3.97
C LEU A 377 -8.73 -0.26 3.64
N LEU A 378 -8.52 0.72 4.50
CA LEU A 378 -8.68 2.13 4.17
C LEU A 378 -7.39 2.56 3.41
N ALA A 379 -7.40 2.33 2.09
CA ALA A 379 -6.19 2.32 1.26
C ALA A 379 -5.72 3.71 0.80
N GLU A 380 -6.58 4.70 0.92
CA GLU A 380 -6.22 6.12 0.86
C GLU A 380 -7.05 6.90 1.86
N THR A 381 -6.39 7.83 2.58
CA THR A 381 -7.04 8.71 3.54
C THR A 381 -6.17 9.95 3.80
N GLY A 382 -6.65 10.83 4.67
CA GLY A 382 -6.02 12.10 5.01
C GLY A 382 -7.01 13.25 4.86
N GLY A 383 -6.51 14.46 4.62
CA GLY A 383 -7.34 15.62 4.34
C GLY A 383 -7.08 16.17 2.94
N VAL A 384 -8.10 16.62 2.28
CA VAL A 384 -8.03 17.29 0.97
C VAL A 384 -8.60 18.69 1.06
N ASN A 385 -8.27 19.54 0.09
CA ASN A 385 -8.89 20.85 0.00
C ASN A 385 -10.36 20.75 -0.46
N ASP A 386 -11.08 21.88 -0.41
CA ASP A 386 -12.52 21.94 -0.63
C ASP A 386 -12.97 21.54 -2.05
N ASN A 387 -12.04 21.43 -3.00
CA ASN A 387 -12.31 20.94 -4.36
C ASN A 387 -11.75 19.53 -4.61
N HIS A 388 -11.41 18.81 -3.57
CA HIS A 388 -10.92 17.42 -3.58
C HIS A 388 -9.61 17.20 -4.37
N THR A 389 -8.81 18.23 -4.64
CA THR A 389 -7.66 18.11 -5.55
C THR A 389 -6.30 18.32 -4.95
N GLY A 390 -6.15 18.54 -3.68
CA GLY A 390 -4.84 18.79 -3.09
C GLY A 390 -4.80 18.72 -1.58
N PRO A 391 -3.66 19.02 -0.98
CA PRO A 391 -3.48 18.88 0.44
C PRO A 391 -4.40 19.80 1.23
N PHE A 392 -4.85 19.30 2.37
CA PHE A 392 -5.72 20.03 3.26
C PHE A 392 -5.03 21.29 3.80
N ARG A 393 -5.75 22.42 3.77
CA ARG A 393 -5.21 23.73 4.12
C ARG A 393 -4.63 23.84 5.53
N PHE A 394 -5.09 23.01 6.47
CA PHE A 394 -4.60 23.04 7.86
C PHE A 394 -3.44 22.08 8.12
N TYR A 395 -2.95 21.33 7.15
CA TYR A 395 -1.74 20.51 7.33
C TYR A 395 -0.53 21.32 7.76
N ALA A 396 -0.42 22.57 7.30
CA ALA A 396 0.66 23.46 7.68
C ALA A 396 0.72 23.71 9.21
N ALA A 397 -0.43 23.77 9.87
CA ALA A 397 -0.55 23.98 11.31
C ALA A 397 -0.50 22.67 12.13
N ASP A 398 -0.68 21.51 11.48
CA ASP A 398 -0.76 20.22 12.17
C ASP A 398 0.61 19.62 12.49
N HIS A 399 1.28 20.18 13.47
CA HIS A 399 2.59 19.70 13.93
C HIS A 399 2.52 18.44 14.81
N ARG A 400 1.34 18.09 15.32
CA ARG A 400 1.12 16.93 16.19
C ARG A 400 0.55 15.72 15.45
N GLY A 401 0.13 15.90 14.19
CA GLY A 401 -0.51 14.84 13.42
C GLY A 401 -1.93 14.54 13.89
N ILE A 402 -2.74 15.55 14.22
CA ILE A 402 -4.16 15.38 14.60
C ILE A 402 -4.89 14.62 13.50
N ILE A 403 -4.80 15.12 12.26
CA ILE A 403 -5.44 14.49 11.10
C ILE A 403 -4.84 13.11 10.85
N PHE A 404 -3.51 12.95 11.02
CA PHE A 404 -2.85 11.66 10.90
C PHE A 404 -3.46 10.62 11.83
N HIS A 405 -3.54 10.93 13.13
CA HIS A 405 -4.10 10.01 14.13
C HIS A 405 -5.56 9.66 13.84
N ASP A 406 -6.35 10.67 13.51
CA ASP A 406 -7.80 10.54 13.36
C ASP A 406 -8.20 9.84 12.04
N THR A 407 -7.31 9.75 11.04
CA THR A 407 -7.56 9.04 9.78
C THR A 407 -6.83 7.70 9.68
N THR A 408 -5.71 7.52 10.41
CA THR A 408 -4.87 6.32 10.27
C THR A 408 -5.37 5.15 11.12
N PHE A 409 -5.75 5.39 12.38
CA PHE A 409 -5.99 4.29 13.32
C PHE A 409 -7.44 3.82 13.45
N PRO A 410 -8.48 4.67 13.35
CA PRO A 410 -9.86 4.25 13.62
C PRO A 410 -10.36 3.12 12.71
N ALA A 411 -9.92 3.09 11.45
CA ALA A 411 -10.28 2.01 10.51
C ALA A 411 -9.87 0.63 11.04
N PHE A 412 -8.67 0.50 11.62
CA PHE A 412 -8.20 -0.75 12.22
C PHE A 412 -9.10 -1.17 13.38
N PHE A 413 -9.45 -0.26 14.27
CA PHE A 413 -10.34 -0.54 15.40
C PHE A 413 -11.79 -0.78 14.98
N ALA A 414 -12.18 -0.35 13.79
CA ALA A 414 -13.43 -0.75 13.16
C ALA A 414 -13.33 -2.14 12.50
N GLY A 415 -12.17 -2.82 12.56
CA GLY A 415 -11.91 -4.16 12.03
C GLY A 415 -11.34 -4.19 10.62
N ALA A 416 -10.67 -3.14 10.16
CA ALA A 416 -9.80 -3.22 9.00
C ALA A 416 -8.56 -4.07 9.31
N ALA A 417 -7.95 -4.65 8.27
CA ALA A 417 -6.80 -5.54 8.42
C ALA A 417 -5.46 -4.78 8.63
N GLY A 418 -5.48 -3.46 8.54
CA GLY A 418 -4.31 -2.60 8.69
C GLY A 418 -4.67 -1.15 9.00
N THR A 419 -3.67 -0.29 9.04
CA THR A 419 -3.87 1.16 9.24
C THR A 419 -4.48 1.82 8.01
N GLY A 420 -5.16 2.94 8.19
CA GLY A 420 -5.46 3.87 7.11
C GLY A 420 -4.16 4.39 6.48
N GLN A 421 -4.10 4.48 5.15
CA GLN A 421 -2.90 4.84 4.41
C GLN A 421 -2.99 6.30 3.94
N ILE A 422 -2.26 7.19 4.61
CA ILE A 422 -2.24 8.62 4.30
C ILE A 422 -1.76 8.83 2.86
N TRP A 423 -2.48 9.71 2.12
CA TRP A 423 -2.14 10.09 0.76
C TRP A 423 -1.00 11.13 0.70
N HIS A 424 -1.04 12.16 1.51
CA HIS A 424 -0.07 13.26 1.49
C HIS A 424 1.20 12.91 2.29
N TRP A 425 1.93 11.88 1.84
CA TRP A 425 3.15 11.35 2.47
C TRP A 425 4.29 12.35 2.50
N ASP A 426 4.41 13.19 1.49
CA ASP A 426 5.51 14.12 1.26
C ASP A 426 5.31 15.45 1.98
N CYS A 427 4.25 16.18 1.65
CA CYS A 427 3.99 17.50 2.20
C CYS A 427 3.42 17.49 3.63
N TYR A 428 2.92 16.34 4.09
CA TYR A 428 2.37 16.24 5.44
C TYR A 428 3.18 15.27 6.32
N VAL A 429 3.20 13.96 6.02
CA VAL A 429 3.86 12.97 6.88
C VAL A 429 5.36 13.27 7.00
N ASP A 430 6.03 13.48 5.88
CA ASP A 430 7.47 13.71 5.83
C ASP A 430 7.86 15.09 6.34
N GLN A 431 7.24 16.15 5.81
CA GLN A 431 7.59 17.53 6.20
C GLN A 431 7.26 17.86 7.65
N LYS A 432 6.25 17.18 8.23
CA LYS A 432 5.90 17.32 9.66
C LYS A 432 6.59 16.28 10.54
N ASN A 433 7.40 15.40 9.96
CA ASN A 433 8.06 14.30 10.68
C ASN A 433 7.09 13.46 11.51
N LEU A 434 6.00 12.99 10.88
CA LEU A 434 4.97 12.20 11.55
C LEU A 434 5.28 10.69 11.56
N TRP A 435 6.42 10.27 11.04
CA TRP A 435 6.86 8.86 11.05
C TRP A 435 6.80 8.22 12.44
N PRO A 436 7.22 8.92 13.54
CA PRO A 436 7.15 8.35 14.89
C PRO A 436 5.74 8.02 15.38
N ALA A 437 4.69 8.57 14.77
CA ALA A 437 3.31 8.30 15.16
C ALA A 437 2.87 6.84 14.90
N PHE A 438 3.56 6.10 14.02
CA PHE A 438 3.33 4.67 13.82
C PHE A 438 3.84 3.80 14.97
N LYS A 439 4.88 4.24 15.67
CA LYS A 439 5.57 3.43 16.69
C LYS A 439 4.66 2.90 17.80
N PRO A 440 3.81 3.72 18.44
CA PRO A 440 2.89 3.25 19.49
C PRO A 440 1.94 2.15 19.00
N PHE A 441 1.47 2.25 17.76
CA PHE A 441 0.60 1.26 17.16
C PHE A 441 1.35 -0.06 16.87
N ALA A 442 2.55 0.03 16.32
CA ALA A 442 3.39 -1.14 16.07
C ALA A 442 3.76 -1.85 17.39
N ASP A 443 4.10 -1.10 18.43
CA ASP A 443 4.41 -1.64 19.76
C ASP A 443 3.20 -2.31 20.41
N MET A 444 2.02 -1.74 20.27
CA MET A 444 0.76 -2.38 20.71
C MET A 444 0.55 -3.74 20.02
N LEU A 445 0.87 -3.85 18.73
CA LEU A 445 0.72 -5.09 17.97
C LEU A 445 1.85 -6.09 18.19
N ALA A 446 2.93 -5.73 18.85
CA ALA A 446 4.05 -6.65 19.07
C ALA A 446 3.60 -7.92 19.80
N GLY A 447 3.84 -9.10 19.16
CA GLY A 447 3.44 -10.41 19.65
C GLY A 447 1.97 -10.80 19.40
N VAL A 448 1.15 -9.92 18.83
CA VAL A 448 -0.26 -10.22 18.50
C VAL A 448 -0.34 -10.91 17.14
N GLN A 449 -1.00 -12.08 17.09
CA GLN A 449 -1.32 -12.78 15.85
C GLN A 449 -2.78 -12.49 15.48
N LEU A 450 -3.02 -11.46 14.67
CA LEU A 450 -4.37 -10.93 14.37
C LEU A 450 -5.34 -12.02 13.90
N ASP A 451 -4.86 -12.92 13.06
CA ASP A 451 -5.65 -14.01 12.47
C ASP A 451 -5.90 -15.20 13.41
N GLN A 452 -5.48 -15.10 14.67
CA GLN A 452 -5.77 -16.09 15.72
C GLN A 452 -6.67 -15.55 16.83
N GLU A 453 -6.96 -14.27 16.80
CA GLU A 453 -7.66 -13.54 17.88
C GLU A 453 -9.19 -13.55 17.73
N ASP A 454 -9.71 -13.70 16.52
CA ASP A 454 -11.15 -13.50 16.22
C ASP A 454 -11.67 -12.16 16.76
N PHE A 455 -10.93 -11.09 16.49
CA PHE A 455 -11.24 -9.76 17.01
C PHE A 455 -12.66 -9.30 16.68
N LYS A 456 -13.33 -8.74 17.70
CA LYS A 456 -14.63 -8.09 17.61
C LYS A 456 -14.48 -6.61 17.95
N PRO A 457 -14.84 -5.70 17.05
CA PRO A 457 -14.87 -4.28 17.33
C PRO A 457 -15.91 -3.92 18.38
N ALA A 458 -15.58 -2.99 19.26
CA ALA A 458 -16.50 -2.36 20.20
C ALA A 458 -16.18 -0.87 20.32
N ASP A 459 -17.20 -0.05 20.51
CA ASP A 459 -17.08 1.38 20.77
C ASP A 459 -17.56 1.67 22.20
N LEU A 460 -16.65 2.07 23.05
CA LEU A 460 -16.87 2.47 24.44
C LEU A 460 -16.71 3.97 24.65
N SER A 461 -16.73 4.74 23.57
CA SER A 461 -16.57 6.20 23.60
C SER A 461 -17.61 6.88 24.48
N ASN A 462 -17.21 8.00 25.07
CA ASN A 462 -18.10 8.88 25.83
C ASN A 462 -18.02 10.33 25.26
N ASP A 463 -18.64 11.27 25.94
CA ASP A 463 -18.68 12.68 25.47
C ASP A 463 -17.30 13.32 25.35
N LYS A 464 -16.30 12.88 26.13
CA LYS A 464 -14.98 13.48 26.22
C LYS A 464 -13.92 12.77 25.38
N ALA A 465 -14.03 11.46 25.23
CA ALA A 465 -13.01 10.66 24.56
C ALA A 465 -13.60 9.59 23.65
N TRP A 466 -12.96 9.35 22.51
CA TRP A 466 -13.09 8.11 21.77
C TRP A 466 -12.40 6.99 22.56
N CYS A 467 -13.03 5.82 22.59
CA CYS A 467 -12.45 4.59 23.11
C CYS A 467 -12.89 3.43 22.21
N LEU A 468 -12.11 3.19 21.17
CA LEU A 468 -12.35 2.11 20.23
C LEU A 468 -11.57 0.87 20.66
N VAL A 469 -12.22 -0.28 20.65
CA VAL A 469 -11.69 -1.51 21.22
C VAL A 469 -11.80 -2.66 20.22
N LEU A 470 -10.74 -3.45 20.10
CA LEU A 470 -10.77 -4.76 19.49
C LEU A 470 -10.63 -5.83 20.57
N ARG A 471 -11.71 -6.60 20.83
CA ARG A 471 -11.72 -7.72 21.79
C ARG A 471 -11.40 -9.01 21.08
N GLY A 472 -10.22 -9.57 21.34
CA GLY A 472 -9.72 -10.84 20.82
C GLY A 472 -9.79 -11.98 21.85
N LYS A 473 -9.33 -13.17 21.47
CA LYS A 473 -9.27 -14.34 22.36
C LYS A 473 -8.24 -14.18 23.48
N LYS A 474 -7.06 -13.66 23.14
CA LYS A 474 -5.91 -13.50 24.06
C LYS A 474 -5.57 -12.04 24.35
N HIS A 475 -6.03 -11.13 23.50
CA HIS A 475 -5.68 -9.72 23.60
C HIS A 475 -6.91 -8.82 23.51
N VAL A 476 -6.81 -7.68 24.17
CA VAL A 476 -7.71 -6.54 23.93
C VAL A 476 -6.84 -5.37 23.53
N LEU A 477 -7.16 -4.77 22.41
CA LEU A 477 -6.47 -3.59 21.87
C LEU A 477 -7.41 -2.39 22.02
N VAL A 478 -6.87 -1.28 22.51
CA VAL A 478 -7.63 -0.06 22.78
C VAL A 478 -6.95 1.13 22.13
N TRP A 479 -7.72 1.97 21.48
CA TRP A 479 -7.33 3.30 21.03
C TRP A 479 -8.19 4.33 21.76
N ALA A 480 -7.57 5.18 22.57
CA ALA A 480 -8.23 6.24 23.29
C ALA A 480 -7.75 7.60 22.78
N ARG A 481 -8.69 8.50 22.46
CA ARG A 481 -8.43 9.79 21.83
C ARG A 481 -9.31 10.87 22.42
N ASN A 482 -8.72 12.03 22.76
CA ASN A 482 -9.45 13.18 23.25
C ASN A 482 -10.31 13.80 22.15
N LYS A 483 -11.63 13.84 22.32
CA LYS A 483 -12.56 14.42 21.34
C LYS A 483 -12.40 15.92 21.13
N ALA A 484 -11.76 16.63 22.05
CA ALA A 484 -11.42 18.03 21.90
C ALA A 484 -10.12 18.25 21.10
N ASP A 485 -9.28 17.22 20.89
CA ASP A 485 -8.08 17.30 20.05
C ASP A 485 -8.42 16.92 18.60
N ARG A 486 -9.27 17.72 17.98
CA ARG A 486 -9.74 17.55 16.61
C ARG A 486 -9.38 18.75 15.75
N TRP A 487 -9.28 18.54 14.44
CA TRP A 487 -8.73 19.51 13.49
C TRP A 487 -9.46 20.86 13.50
N ASP A 488 -10.79 20.86 13.62
CA ASP A 488 -11.60 22.09 13.57
C ASP A 488 -11.45 22.95 14.85
N LEU A 489 -11.42 22.32 16.02
CA LEU A 489 -11.21 23.04 17.28
C LEU A 489 -9.77 23.52 17.43
N VAL A 490 -8.80 22.68 17.09
CA VAL A 490 -7.38 22.98 17.34
C VAL A 490 -6.76 23.74 16.17
N LEU A 491 -6.83 23.21 14.94
CA LEU A 491 -6.12 23.79 13.80
C LEU A 491 -6.85 24.99 13.20
N ARG A 492 -8.18 24.94 13.17
CA ARG A 492 -9.01 26.01 12.65
C ARG A 492 -9.24 27.11 13.69
N ASP A 493 -9.67 26.73 14.91
CA ASP A 493 -10.16 27.67 15.93
C ASP A 493 -9.10 28.02 16.99
N GLY A 494 -7.90 27.39 16.93
CA GLY A 494 -6.78 27.67 17.82
C GLY A 494 -6.98 27.24 19.28
N GLN A 495 -7.91 26.33 19.56
CA GLN A 495 -8.22 25.87 20.90
C GLN A 495 -7.19 24.85 21.39
N GLU A 496 -6.76 24.96 22.65
CA GLU A 496 -5.97 23.92 23.30
C GLU A 496 -6.90 22.83 23.88
N PRO A 497 -6.68 21.55 23.54
CA PRO A 497 -7.50 20.48 24.09
C PRO A 497 -7.23 20.35 25.61
N PRO A 498 -8.27 20.14 26.42
CA PRO A 498 -8.10 19.99 27.87
C PRO A 498 -7.36 18.69 28.21
N LEU A 499 -6.63 18.70 29.32
CA LEU A 499 -6.09 17.48 29.90
C LEU A 499 -7.24 16.66 30.50
N LEU A 500 -7.49 15.47 29.92
CA LEU A 500 -8.46 14.53 30.47
C LEU A 500 -7.84 13.80 31.66
N LYS A 501 -8.52 13.84 32.80
CA LYS A 501 -8.14 13.17 34.04
C LYS A 501 -9.25 12.19 34.46
N ASN A 502 -8.87 11.12 35.16
CA ASN A 502 -9.81 10.14 35.72
C ASN A 502 -10.71 9.49 34.64
N MET A 503 -10.14 9.26 33.46
CA MET A 503 -10.87 8.57 32.39
C MET A 503 -10.89 7.08 32.68
N SER A 504 -12.09 6.51 32.72
CA SER A 504 -12.29 5.09 32.93
C SER A 504 -13.32 4.54 31.95
N PHE A 505 -13.09 3.31 31.48
CA PHE A 505 -13.95 2.61 30.53
C PHE A 505 -14.27 1.22 31.05
N ASP A 506 -15.55 0.86 31.02
CA ASP A 506 -16.01 -0.45 31.45
C ASP A 506 -15.84 -1.49 30.36
N LEU A 507 -14.89 -2.40 30.52
CA LEU A 507 -14.64 -3.53 29.64
C LEU A 507 -15.32 -4.83 30.13
N ALA A 508 -16.02 -4.81 31.26
CA ALA A 508 -16.72 -5.98 31.81
C ALA A 508 -17.79 -6.53 30.83
N PRO A 509 -18.57 -5.68 30.10
CA PRO A 509 -19.49 -6.16 29.07
C PRO A 509 -18.82 -6.93 27.93
N LEU A 510 -17.51 -6.71 27.72
CA LEU A 510 -16.70 -7.46 26.77
C LEU A 510 -16.10 -8.75 27.35
N GLY A 511 -16.53 -9.12 28.59
CA GLY A 511 -16.09 -10.33 29.28
C GLY A 511 -14.71 -10.22 29.93
N LEU A 512 -14.17 -9.00 30.15
CA LEU A 512 -12.90 -8.80 30.83
C LEU A 512 -13.08 -8.79 32.34
N LYS A 513 -12.20 -9.52 33.04
CA LYS A 513 -12.09 -9.50 34.50
C LYS A 513 -10.73 -8.97 34.96
N GLY A 514 -9.67 -9.28 34.23
CA GLY A 514 -8.29 -8.91 34.50
C GLY A 514 -7.39 -9.11 33.28
N GLY A 515 -6.10 -8.88 33.47
CA GLY A 515 -5.06 -9.07 32.47
C GLY A 515 -3.86 -8.15 32.65
N THR A 516 -2.80 -8.41 31.90
CA THR A 516 -1.59 -7.57 31.90
C THR A 516 -1.76 -6.39 30.93
N LEU A 517 -1.77 -5.16 31.47
CA LEU A 517 -1.95 -3.93 30.72
C LEU A 517 -0.61 -3.29 30.34
N THR A 518 -0.48 -2.92 29.06
CA THR A 518 0.61 -2.08 28.53
C THR A 518 -0.01 -0.89 27.81
N VAL A 519 0.55 0.31 28.04
CA VAL A 519 0.09 1.56 27.40
C VAL A 519 1.24 2.19 26.63
N SER A 520 0.96 2.71 25.46
CA SER A 520 1.90 3.41 24.60
C SER A 520 1.28 4.69 24.02
N SER A 521 2.10 5.69 23.75
CA SER A 521 1.67 6.95 23.14
C SER A 521 2.84 7.60 22.40
N GLN A 522 2.53 8.37 21.38
CA GLN A 522 3.48 9.28 20.76
C GLN A 522 3.92 10.40 21.77
N TRP A 523 3.13 10.62 22.82
CA TRP A 523 3.33 11.63 23.86
C TRP A 523 3.54 10.93 25.22
N PRO A 524 4.75 10.43 25.50
CA PRO A 524 5.01 9.49 26.59
C PRO A 524 5.02 10.11 28.00
N GLU A 525 5.06 11.43 28.13
CA GLU A 525 5.21 12.13 29.40
C GLU A 525 4.10 11.90 30.43
N MET A 526 3.01 11.22 30.07
CA MET A 526 1.84 10.99 30.92
C MET A 526 1.38 9.54 30.99
N LEU A 527 2.25 8.57 30.72
CA LEU A 527 1.83 7.16 30.64
C LEU A 527 1.79 6.39 31.98
N THR A 528 2.04 7.06 33.10
CA THR A 528 2.03 6.43 34.42
C THR A 528 0.62 6.44 35.04
N GLY A 529 0.24 5.34 35.68
CA GLY A 529 -1.01 5.25 36.44
C GLY A 529 -2.18 4.56 35.72
N ALA A 530 -1.94 3.97 34.54
CA ALA A 530 -2.92 3.09 33.91
C ALA A 530 -3.17 1.85 34.77
N LYS A 531 -4.44 1.44 34.94
CA LYS A 531 -4.84 0.28 35.72
C LYS A 531 -5.99 -0.46 35.05
N LEU A 532 -5.99 -1.76 35.19
CA LEU A 532 -7.13 -2.61 34.88
C LEU A 532 -7.54 -3.33 36.17
N ASP A 533 -8.72 -3.06 36.66
CA ASP A 533 -9.27 -3.67 37.88
C ASP A 533 -10.72 -4.07 37.65
N ALA A 534 -11.02 -5.36 37.90
CA ALA A 534 -12.37 -5.93 37.74
C ALA A 534 -13.10 -5.54 36.43
N GLY A 535 -12.35 -5.44 35.33
CA GLY A 535 -12.87 -5.03 34.02
C GLY A 535 -12.94 -3.52 33.80
N GLN A 536 -12.61 -2.69 34.80
CA GLN A 536 -12.52 -1.24 34.65
C GLN A 536 -11.10 -0.84 34.18
N LEU A 537 -11.01 -0.27 32.99
CA LEU A 537 -9.77 0.29 32.45
C LEU A 537 -9.68 1.77 32.85
N SER A 538 -8.84 2.08 33.80
CA SER A 538 -8.49 3.45 34.16
C SER A 538 -7.27 3.91 33.39
N LEU A 539 -7.39 4.98 32.61
CA LEU A 539 -6.32 5.54 31.81
C LEU A 539 -5.54 6.60 32.60
N PRO A 540 -4.23 6.78 32.32
CA PRO A 540 -3.48 7.90 32.86
C PRO A 540 -4.09 9.22 32.36
N PRO A 541 -3.78 10.36 32.99
CA PRO A 541 -4.13 11.64 32.41
C PRO A 541 -3.53 11.80 31.01
N PHE A 542 -4.35 12.15 30.01
CA PHE A 542 -3.87 12.39 28.65
C PHE A 542 -4.55 13.61 28.02
N ARG A 543 -3.82 14.32 27.19
CA ARG A 543 -4.32 15.48 26.47
C ARG A 543 -4.73 15.13 25.04
N TYR A 544 -4.02 14.22 24.40
CA TYR A 544 -4.17 13.90 22.99
C TYR A 544 -4.72 12.49 22.77
N GLY A 545 -3.90 11.48 22.89
CA GLY A 545 -4.33 10.09 22.72
C GLY A 545 -3.29 9.08 23.17
N LEU A 546 -3.73 7.85 23.32
CA LEU A 546 -2.90 6.71 23.69
C LEU A 546 -3.46 5.41 23.12
N MET A 547 -2.64 4.38 23.13
CA MET A 547 -3.00 3.02 22.79
C MET A 547 -2.74 2.11 23.98
N ALA A 548 -3.57 1.08 24.16
CA ALA A 548 -3.36 0.09 25.19
C ALA A 548 -3.52 -1.31 24.64
N LYS A 549 -2.71 -2.22 25.17
CA LYS A 549 -2.84 -3.66 24.97
C LYS A 549 -3.05 -4.33 26.32
N ILE A 550 -4.05 -5.18 26.39
CA ILE A 550 -4.32 -6.06 27.53
C ILE A 550 -4.10 -7.49 27.07
N VAL A 551 -3.20 -8.18 27.72
CA VAL A 551 -3.02 -9.63 27.55
C VAL A 551 -3.91 -10.32 28.57
N LEU A 552 -4.84 -11.12 28.08
CA LEU A 552 -5.80 -11.83 28.92
C LEU A 552 -5.14 -13.03 29.60
N GLU A 553 -5.56 -13.29 30.84
CA GLU A 553 -5.11 -14.45 31.63
C GLU A 553 -5.81 -15.74 31.18
#